data_d63ba90e8b8f8d4f1fc9dd52b1106bb1
#
_entry.id   d63ba90e8b8f8d4f1fc9dd52b1106bb1
#
_cell.length_a   1.000
_cell.length_b   1.000
_cell.length_c   1.000
_cell.angle_alpha   90.00
_cell.angle_beta   90.00
_cell.angle_gamma   90.00
#
_symmetry.space_group_name_H-M   'P 1'
#
loop_
_entity.id
_entity.type
_entity.pdbx_description
1 polymer ?
#
loop_
_entity_poly.entity_id
_entity_poly.type
_entity_poly.pdbx_seq_one_letter_code
_entity_poly.pdbx_strand_id
1 'polypeptide(L)'
;QEITKWDAALKRSSGKSAYIIKKSLIEMRKDQYLIKQSYQVPVTTTKICHSGKAIIHFDDDSFIDPRTHQIVIKGFSLMNPLFCSLLLNNYSRLKQDSWDNFLSDTWYLLQELEELVDEALADYPMYMDILIHKIDGDSNKTIQEYLNSTFDSTYSVEYISKIWRQKIPKLISQCAQKRFLIAQHVPLKKCSKCGQFKPAYTSFFSKNSTSKDGLYSICKECRNKKKK
;
A
#
# COMPACT_ATOMS: atom_id res chain seq x y z
N GLN A 1 9.50 -7.59 28.06
CA GLN A 1 9.33 -6.48 29.02
C GLN A 1 9.20 -5.11 28.33
N GLU A 2 9.96 -4.81 27.25
CA GLU A 2 9.85 -3.53 26.56
C GLU A 2 8.54 -3.39 25.78
N ILE A 3 8.15 -4.40 25.01
CA ILE A 3 6.88 -4.40 24.26
C ILE A 3 5.70 -4.06 25.16
N THR A 4 5.66 -4.62 26.38
CA THR A 4 4.59 -4.36 27.35
C THR A 4 4.56 -2.89 27.80
N LYS A 5 5.71 -2.24 27.92
CA LYS A 5 5.80 -0.80 28.23
C LYS A 5 5.27 0.06 27.09
N TRP A 6 5.59 -0.30 25.85
CA TRP A 6 5.12 0.41 24.66
C TRP A 6 3.62 0.20 24.43
N ASP A 7 3.08 -1.00 24.70
CA ASP A 7 1.63 -1.25 24.66
C ASP A 7 0.88 -0.39 25.69
N ALA A 8 1.45 -0.21 26.88
CA ALA A 8 0.88 0.67 27.89
C ALA A 8 0.97 2.15 27.51
N ALA A 9 2.04 2.56 26.82
CA ALA A 9 2.21 3.92 26.30
C ALA A 9 1.21 4.19 25.17
N LEU A 10 0.97 3.21 24.29
CA LEU A 10 0.00 3.32 23.20
C LEU A 10 -1.42 3.59 23.72
N LYS A 11 -1.83 2.93 24.79
CA LYS A 11 -3.16 3.13 25.40
C LYS A 11 -3.38 4.55 25.95
N ARG A 12 -2.28 5.30 26.19
CA ARG A 12 -2.31 6.67 26.74
C ARG A 12 -2.04 7.75 25.68
N SER A 13 -1.79 7.35 24.45
CA SER A 13 -1.41 8.27 23.36
C SER A 13 -2.51 8.36 22.30
N SER A 14 -2.54 9.49 21.58
CA SER A 14 -3.48 9.75 20.49
C SER A 14 -2.77 10.41 19.31
N GLY A 15 -3.38 10.39 18.14
CA GLY A 15 -2.91 11.06 16.94
C GLY A 15 -1.55 10.57 16.47
N LYS A 16 -0.69 11.50 16.06
CA LYS A 16 0.65 11.24 15.48
C LYS A 16 1.55 10.43 16.42
N SER A 17 1.48 10.71 17.74
CA SER A 17 2.26 9.96 18.74
C SER A 17 1.83 8.50 18.82
N ALA A 18 0.52 8.23 18.78
CA ALA A 18 0.01 6.86 18.74
C ALA A 18 0.46 6.11 17.49
N TYR A 19 0.50 6.77 16.33
CA TYR A 19 0.98 6.18 15.09
C TYR A 19 2.46 5.79 15.18
N ILE A 20 3.32 6.68 15.69
CA ILE A 20 4.76 6.40 15.86
C ILE A 20 4.96 5.22 16.81
N ILE A 21 4.24 5.21 17.96
CA ILE A 21 4.32 4.12 18.92
C ILE A 21 3.86 2.80 18.30
N LYS A 22 2.76 2.81 17.54
CA LYS A 22 2.27 1.64 16.80
C LYS A 22 3.34 1.12 15.83
N LYS A 23 3.96 2.00 15.05
CA LYS A 23 5.03 1.63 14.10
C LYS A 23 6.22 0.98 14.82
N SER A 24 6.69 1.57 15.92
CA SER A 24 7.78 1.00 16.72
C SER A 24 7.44 -0.36 17.31
N LEU A 25 6.22 -0.55 17.81
CA LEU A 25 5.75 -1.84 18.30
C LEU A 25 5.71 -2.93 17.22
N ILE A 26 5.34 -2.56 16.00
CA ILE A 26 5.35 -3.47 14.85
C ILE A 26 6.77 -3.96 14.56
N GLU A 27 7.74 -3.03 14.49
CA GLU A 27 9.14 -3.38 14.27
C GLU A 27 9.68 -4.30 15.38
N MET A 28 9.43 -3.97 16.66
CA MET A 28 9.84 -4.79 17.79
C MET A 28 9.27 -6.21 17.73
N ARG A 29 8.02 -6.37 17.31
CA ARG A 29 7.38 -7.69 17.18
C ARG A 29 7.90 -8.46 15.97
N LYS A 30 8.23 -7.77 14.87
CA LYS A 30 8.91 -8.36 13.71
C LYS A 30 10.27 -8.92 14.12
N ASP A 31 11.07 -8.15 14.86
CA ASP A 31 12.36 -8.58 15.36
C ASP A 31 12.23 -9.78 16.30
N GLN A 32 11.25 -9.76 17.19
CA GLN A 32 10.96 -10.90 18.08
C GLN A 32 10.58 -12.16 17.30
N TYR A 33 9.84 -12.00 16.20
CA TYR A 33 9.49 -13.12 15.32
C TYR A 33 10.72 -13.67 14.58
N LEU A 34 11.57 -12.82 14.01
CA LEU A 34 12.81 -13.22 13.34
C LEU A 34 13.75 -13.96 14.30
N ILE A 35 13.87 -13.47 15.55
CA ILE A 35 14.63 -14.14 16.59
C ILE A 35 14.05 -15.53 16.89
N LYS A 36 12.73 -15.66 17.03
CA LYS A 36 12.09 -16.97 17.23
C LYS A 36 12.29 -17.93 16.06
N GLN A 37 12.28 -17.44 14.82
CA GLN A 37 12.59 -18.24 13.64
C GLN A 37 14.04 -18.71 13.62
N SER A 38 14.99 -17.87 14.03
CA SER A 38 16.42 -18.22 14.05
C SER A 38 16.72 -19.37 15.03
N TYR A 39 15.88 -19.61 16.01
CA TYR A 39 15.97 -20.76 16.93
C TYR A 39 15.34 -22.05 16.39
N GLN A 40 14.99 -22.11 15.08
CA GLN A 40 14.48 -23.32 14.40
C GLN A 40 13.31 -24.00 15.11
N VAL A 41 12.39 -23.22 15.69
CA VAL A 41 11.13 -23.80 16.18
C VAL A 41 10.31 -24.18 14.94
N PRO A 42 10.02 -25.49 14.71
CA PRO A 42 9.25 -25.89 13.55
C PRO A 42 7.87 -25.25 13.62
N VAL A 43 7.59 -24.33 12.70
CA VAL A 43 6.26 -23.74 12.55
C VAL A 43 5.41 -24.77 11.82
N THR A 44 4.64 -25.54 12.56
CA THR A 44 3.62 -26.40 11.95
C THR A 44 2.53 -25.51 11.37
N THR A 45 2.43 -25.51 10.06
CA THR A 45 1.46 -24.72 9.28
C THR A 45 0.02 -25.22 9.37
N THR A 46 -0.24 -26.23 10.18
CA THR A 46 -1.59 -26.73 10.39
C THR A 46 -2.32 -25.86 11.40
N LYS A 47 -3.05 -24.89 10.92
CA LYS A 47 -3.86 -24.02 11.78
C LYS A 47 -5.27 -24.51 11.89
N ILE A 48 -5.60 -25.02 13.04
CA ILE A 48 -6.98 -25.15 13.48
C ILE A 48 -7.34 -23.83 14.17
N CYS A 49 -8.13 -22.99 13.48
CA CYS A 49 -8.67 -21.81 14.13
C CYS A 49 -9.83 -22.19 15.04
N HIS A 50 -9.56 -22.19 16.33
CA HIS A 50 -10.60 -22.46 17.34
C HIS A 50 -11.53 -21.25 17.64
N SER A 51 -11.31 -20.10 17.00
CA SER A 51 -12.06 -18.88 17.34
C SER A 51 -13.26 -18.57 16.44
N GLY A 52 -13.61 -19.44 15.47
CA GLY A 52 -14.71 -19.17 14.54
C GLY A 52 -14.53 -17.96 13.61
N LYS A 53 -13.40 -17.28 13.68
CA LYS A 53 -13.06 -16.19 12.75
C LYS A 53 -12.62 -16.80 11.43
N ALA A 54 -13.21 -16.36 10.31
CA ALA A 54 -12.79 -16.76 8.98
C ALA A 54 -11.33 -16.35 8.75
N ILE A 55 -10.47 -17.32 8.46
CA ILE A 55 -9.13 -17.01 7.95
C ILE A 55 -9.30 -16.68 6.48
N ILE A 56 -9.02 -15.45 6.13
CA ILE A 56 -8.96 -15.05 4.74
C ILE A 56 -7.56 -15.40 4.25
N HIS A 57 -7.45 -16.36 3.33
CA HIS A 57 -6.23 -16.61 2.59
C HIS A 57 -6.17 -15.59 1.46
N PHE A 58 -5.09 -14.83 1.43
CA PHE A 58 -4.85 -13.85 0.37
C PHE A 58 -3.91 -14.48 -0.66
N ASP A 59 -4.49 -15.30 -1.55
CA ASP A 59 -3.74 -15.85 -2.67
C ASP A 59 -3.65 -14.78 -3.77
N ASP A 60 -2.44 -14.34 -4.07
CA ASP A 60 -2.17 -13.47 -5.21
C ASP A 60 -1.68 -14.32 -6.39
N ASP A 61 -2.62 -14.82 -7.17
CA ASP A 61 -2.39 -15.57 -8.42
C ASP A 61 -2.15 -14.65 -9.63
N SER A 62 -1.74 -13.42 -9.38
CA SER A 62 -1.49 -12.45 -10.44
C SER A 62 -0.30 -12.87 -11.30
N PHE A 63 -0.41 -12.67 -12.60
CA PHE A 63 0.64 -13.03 -13.55
C PHE A 63 0.76 -12.00 -14.68
N ILE A 64 1.85 -12.10 -15.45
CA ILE A 64 2.04 -11.30 -16.66
C ILE A 64 1.59 -12.11 -17.85
N ASP A 65 0.60 -11.61 -18.57
CA ASP A 65 0.14 -12.23 -19.83
C ASP A 65 1.30 -12.18 -20.85
N PRO A 66 1.78 -13.34 -21.34
CA PRO A 66 2.91 -13.42 -22.24
C PRO A 66 2.66 -12.76 -23.61
N ARG A 67 1.40 -12.57 -24.02
CA ARG A 67 1.05 -11.95 -25.31
C ARG A 67 0.95 -10.43 -25.21
N THR A 68 0.30 -9.93 -24.18
CA THR A 68 0.04 -8.48 -24.00
C THR A 68 1.07 -7.80 -23.10
N HIS A 69 1.82 -8.55 -22.33
CA HIS A 69 2.74 -8.10 -21.26
C HIS A 69 2.02 -7.26 -20.19
N GLN A 70 0.71 -7.44 -20.06
CA GLN A 70 -0.09 -6.78 -19.02
C GLN A 70 -0.12 -7.65 -17.78
N ILE A 71 -0.18 -7.00 -16.61
CA ILE A 71 -0.44 -7.70 -15.36
C ILE A 71 -1.91 -8.10 -15.34
N VAL A 72 -2.17 -9.38 -15.18
CA VAL A 72 -3.51 -9.93 -14.92
C VAL A 72 -3.62 -10.12 -13.42
N ILE A 73 -4.36 -9.24 -12.77
CA ILE A 73 -4.57 -9.26 -11.32
C ILE A 73 -5.66 -10.27 -11.01
N LYS A 74 -5.35 -11.23 -10.15
CA LYS A 74 -6.30 -12.24 -9.65
C LYS A 74 -6.31 -12.23 -8.13
N GLY A 75 -7.44 -12.64 -7.56
CA GLY A 75 -7.59 -12.75 -6.12
C GLY A 75 -7.51 -11.41 -5.38
N PHE A 76 -7.04 -11.47 -4.14
CA PHE A 76 -6.91 -10.33 -3.23
C PHE A 76 -5.49 -9.77 -3.30
N SER A 77 -5.22 -8.98 -4.32
CA SER A 77 -3.88 -8.42 -4.57
C SER A 77 -3.80 -6.94 -4.25
N LEU A 78 -2.71 -6.51 -3.61
CA LEU A 78 -2.37 -5.10 -3.38
C LEU A 78 -2.15 -4.32 -4.69
N MET A 79 -1.99 -5.00 -5.82
CA MET A 79 -1.99 -4.38 -7.14
C MET A 79 -3.37 -3.89 -7.59
N ASN A 80 -4.46 -4.27 -6.87
CA ASN A 80 -5.81 -3.81 -7.13
C ASN A 80 -6.15 -2.60 -6.23
N PRO A 81 -6.43 -1.41 -6.79
CA PRO A 81 -6.73 -0.22 -5.99
C PRO A 81 -8.02 -0.35 -5.17
N LEU A 82 -9.00 -1.16 -5.60
CA LEU A 82 -10.21 -1.41 -4.83
C LEU A 82 -9.91 -2.24 -3.58
N PHE A 83 -9.03 -3.21 -3.70
CA PHE A 83 -8.59 -3.99 -2.55
C PHE A 83 -7.77 -3.16 -1.57
N CYS A 84 -6.86 -2.32 -2.05
CA CYS A 84 -6.16 -1.34 -1.20
C CYS A 84 -7.15 -0.43 -0.45
N SER A 85 -8.18 0.08 -1.14
CA SER A 85 -9.21 0.90 -0.51
C SER A 85 -9.98 0.14 0.57
N LEU A 86 -10.32 -1.13 0.33
CA LEU A 86 -10.99 -1.98 1.30
C LEU A 86 -10.14 -2.18 2.56
N LEU A 87 -8.86 -2.48 2.39
CA LEU A 87 -7.92 -2.66 3.50
C LEU A 87 -7.75 -1.37 4.31
N LEU A 88 -7.56 -0.22 3.64
CA LEU A 88 -7.41 1.06 4.32
C LEU A 88 -8.66 1.44 5.12
N ASN A 89 -9.86 1.22 4.58
CA ASN A 89 -11.11 1.50 5.30
C ASN A 89 -11.34 0.61 6.53
N ASN A 90 -10.72 -0.57 6.55
CA ASN A 90 -10.84 -1.52 7.65
C ASN A 90 -9.54 -1.68 8.44
N TYR A 91 -8.54 -0.83 8.17
CA TYR A 91 -7.17 -0.99 8.66
C TYR A 91 -7.09 -1.13 10.19
N SER A 92 -7.68 -0.21 10.94
CA SER A 92 -7.63 -0.21 12.41
C SER A 92 -8.24 -1.48 13.01
N ARG A 93 -9.37 -1.94 12.42
CA ARG A 93 -10.02 -3.18 12.84
C ARG A 93 -9.17 -4.41 12.51
N LEU A 94 -8.70 -4.51 11.27
CA LEU A 94 -7.87 -5.64 10.83
C LEU A 94 -6.56 -5.69 11.63
N LYS A 95 -5.98 -4.54 11.92
CA LYS A 95 -4.77 -4.44 12.75
C LYS A 95 -5.02 -4.90 14.17
N GLN A 96 -6.15 -4.51 14.78
CA GLN A 96 -6.54 -4.96 16.10
C GLN A 96 -6.79 -6.47 16.13
N ASP A 97 -7.53 -7.02 15.15
CA ASP A 97 -7.84 -8.45 15.06
C ASP A 97 -6.60 -9.31 14.80
N SER A 98 -5.59 -8.78 14.09
CA SER A 98 -4.33 -9.49 13.79
C SER A 98 -3.25 -9.29 14.86
N TRP A 99 -3.46 -8.41 15.84
CA TRP A 99 -2.45 -8.03 16.82
C TRP A 99 -1.99 -9.20 17.70
N ASP A 100 -2.92 -10.09 18.08
CA ASP A 100 -2.62 -11.28 18.87
C ASP A 100 -2.14 -12.46 18.03
N ASN A 101 -2.20 -12.34 16.68
CA ASN A 101 -1.79 -13.36 15.73
C ASN A 101 -0.90 -12.79 14.62
N PHE A 102 0.31 -12.40 14.99
CA PHE A 102 1.33 -11.88 14.08
C PHE A 102 1.91 -12.90 13.09
N LEU A 103 1.42 -14.15 13.10
CA LEU A 103 1.71 -15.19 12.10
C LEU A 103 0.57 -15.34 11.09
N SER A 104 -0.48 -14.53 11.18
CA SER A 104 -1.61 -14.60 10.24
C SER A 104 -1.26 -13.95 8.90
N ASP A 105 -1.85 -14.45 7.81
CA ASP A 105 -1.73 -13.85 6.49
C ASP A 105 -2.20 -12.39 6.50
N THR A 106 -3.20 -12.06 7.32
CA THR A 106 -3.66 -10.69 7.52
C THR A 106 -2.57 -9.79 8.10
N TRP A 107 -1.79 -10.29 9.05
CA TRP A 107 -0.66 -9.54 9.61
C TRP A 107 0.37 -9.21 8.53
N TYR A 108 0.81 -10.21 7.77
CA TYR A 108 1.79 -10.02 6.70
C TYR A 108 1.28 -9.07 5.61
N LEU A 109 0.01 -9.23 5.21
CA LEU A 109 -0.62 -8.34 4.24
C LEU A 109 -0.64 -6.88 4.71
N LEU A 110 -0.94 -6.65 6.00
CA LEU A 110 -0.93 -5.28 6.55
C LEU A 110 0.48 -4.71 6.66
N GLN A 111 1.50 -5.54 6.95
CA GLN A 111 2.89 -5.10 6.91
C GLN A 111 3.30 -4.68 5.50
N GLU A 112 2.98 -5.49 4.49
CA GLU A 112 3.25 -5.16 3.10
C GLU A 112 2.50 -3.90 2.66
N LEU A 113 1.25 -3.73 3.08
CA LEU A 113 0.49 -2.50 2.83
C LEU A 113 1.17 -1.28 3.44
N GLU A 114 1.67 -1.36 4.68
CA GLU A 114 2.38 -0.26 5.36
C GLU A 114 3.66 0.13 4.61
N GLU A 115 4.46 -0.85 4.19
CA GLU A 115 5.66 -0.61 3.39
C GLU A 115 5.33 0.05 2.05
N LEU A 116 4.25 -0.38 1.39
CA LEU A 116 3.80 0.21 0.14
C LEU A 116 3.25 1.62 0.33
N VAL A 117 2.59 1.91 1.44
CA VAL A 117 2.13 3.25 1.82
C VAL A 117 3.32 4.18 1.97
N ASP A 118 4.32 3.78 2.74
CA ASP A 118 5.53 4.58 2.98
C ASP A 118 6.25 4.90 1.65
N GLU A 119 6.40 3.91 0.74
CA GLU A 119 7.02 4.13 -0.58
C GLU A 119 6.13 4.98 -1.50
N ALA A 120 4.85 4.69 -1.57
CA ALA A 120 3.93 5.35 -2.51
C ALA A 120 3.63 6.79 -2.16
N LEU A 121 3.66 7.14 -0.88
CA LEU A 121 3.32 8.48 -0.37
C LEU A 121 4.53 9.30 0.07
N ALA A 122 5.77 8.81 -0.12
CA ALA A 122 7.00 9.51 0.24
C ALA A 122 7.05 10.95 -0.30
N ASP A 123 6.61 11.16 -1.54
CA ASP A 123 6.58 12.46 -2.20
C ASP A 123 5.26 13.24 -2.00
N TYR A 124 4.34 12.72 -1.16
CA TYR A 124 2.98 13.27 -0.98
C TYR A 124 2.63 13.49 0.52
N PRO A 125 3.31 14.43 1.23
CA PRO A 125 3.10 14.62 2.67
C PRO A 125 1.65 14.90 3.04
N MET A 126 0.93 15.72 2.28
CA MET A 126 -0.50 15.98 2.50
C MET A 126 -1.36 14.71 2.39
N TYR A 127 -1.02 13.78 1.48
CA TYR A 127 -1.78 12.51 1.37
C TYR A 127 -1.48 11.60 2.56
N MET A 128 -0.25 11.62 3.07
CA MET A 128 0.12 10.90 4.29
C MET A 128 -0.66 11.44 5.50
N ASP A 129 -0.79 12.78 5.63
CA ASP A 129 -1.60 13.38 6.70
C ASP A 129 -3.07 12.98 6.61
N ILE A 130 -3.66 13.04 5.39
CA ILE A 130 -5.04 12.56 5.18
C ILE A 130 -5.18 11.10 5.58
N LEU A 131 -4.22 10.24 5.22
CA LEU A 131 -4.25 8.82 5.55
C LEU A 131 -4.20 8.60 7.07
N ILE A 132 -3.30 9.27 7.77
CA ILE A 132 -3.17 9.16 9.24
C ILE A 132 -4.47 9.56 9.92
N HIS A 133 -5.01 10.73 9.60
CA HIS A 133 -6.27 11.23 10.16
C HIS A 133 -7.45 10.30 9.87
N LYS A 134 -7.47 9.69 8.66
CA LYS A 134 -8.53 8.73 8.31
C LYS A 134 -8.42 7.42 9.09
N ILE A 135 -7.22 6.92 9.32
CA ILE A 135 -6.99 5.74 10.15
C ILE A 135 -7.38 6.02 11.61
N ASP A 136 -7.16 7.23 12.09
CA ASP A 136 -7.56 7.66 13.44
C ASP A 136 -9.08 7.93 13.58
N GLY A 137 -9.82 7.87 12.47
CA GLY A 137 -11.29 7.98 12.44
C GLY A 137 -11.82 9.39 12.26
N ASP A 138 -10.96 10.36 11.91
CA ASP A 138 -11.34 11.75 11.75
C ASP A 138 -12.30 11.98 10.58
N SER A 139 -13.23 12.93 10.78
CA SER A 139 -14.17 13.34 9.75
C SER A 139 -13.45 14.14 8.64
N ASN A 140 -14.00 14.12 7.42
CA ASN A 140 -13.43 14.93 6.34
C ASN A 140 -13.41 16.44 6.66
N LYS A 141 -14.34 16.92 7.50
CA LYS A 141 -14.38 18.31 7.93
C LYS A 141 -13.23 18.64 8.89
N THR A 142 -12.96 17.77 9.85
CA THR A 142 -11.81 17.90 10.77
C THR A 142 -10.50 17.92 10.00
N ILE A 143 -10.36 17.02 9.02
CA ILE A 143 -9.18 16.95 8.16
C ILE A 143 -9.05 18.22 7.31
N GLN A 144 -10.16 18.77 6.80
CA GLN A 144 -10.16 20.02 6.05
C GLN A 144 -9.65 21.19 6.92
N GLU A 145 -10.16 21.32 8.13
CA GLU A 145 -9.74 22.36 9.07
C GLU A 145 -8.24 22.26 9.38
N TYR A 146 -7.74 21.05 9.64
CA TYR A 146 -6.33 20.79 9.85
C TYR A 146 -5.47 21.15 8.63
N LEU A 147 -5.83 20.66 7.44
CA LEU A 147 -5.05 20.91 6.22
C LEU A 147 -5.04 22.39 5.84
N ASN A 148 -6.15 23.10 6.00
CA ASN A 148 -6.22 24.52 5.70
C ASN A 148 -5.39 25.37 6.68
N SER A 149 -5.21 24.91 7.91
CA SER A 149 -4.34 25.58 8.89
C SER A 149 -2.84 25.26 8.69
N THR A 150 -2.54 24.08 8.13
CA THR A 150 -1.16 23.59 8.00
C THR A 150 -0.53 23.95 6.66
N PHE A 151 -1.32 23.88 5.60
CA PHE A 151 -0.88 24.17 4.23
C PHE A 151 -1.59 25.42 3.75
N ASP A 152 -1.03 26.54 3.67
CA ASP A 152 -1.57 27.84 3.24
C ASP A 152 -2.42 27.76 1.93
N SER A 153 -3.46 26.92 1.95
CA SER A 153 -4.32 26.53 0.83
C SER A 153 -5.71 26.13 1.33
N THR A 154 -6.72 26.39 0.51
CA THR A 154 -8.11 26.00 0.78
C THR A 154 -8.45 24.68 0.11
N TYR A 155 -8.64 23.63 0.89
CA TYR A 155 -9.08 22.32 0.40
C TYR A 155 -10.57 22.11 0.66
N SER A 156 -11.30 21.53 -0.29
CA SER A 156 -12.69 21.16 -0.07
C SER A 156 -12.82 19.75 0.52
N VAL A 157 -13.92 19.49 1.21
CA VAL A 157 -14.26 18.17 1.76
C VAL A 157 -14.32 17.10 0.67
N GLU A 158 -14.86 17.45 -0.50
CA GLU A 158 -14.95 16.58 -1.68
C GLU A 158 -13.56 16.21 -2.22
N TYR A 159 -12.64 17.18 -2.22
CA TYR A 159 -11.27 16.96 -2.64
C TYR A 159 -10.55 15.96 -1.73
N ILE A 160 -10.69 16.11 -0.41
CA ILE A 160 -10.16 15.18 0.60
C ILE A 160 -10.75 13.78 0.41
N SER A 161 -12.08 13.71 0.24
CA SER A 161 -12.79 12.45 -0.02
C SER A 161 -12.28 11.75 -1.30
N LYS A 162 -12.01 12.51 -2.35
CA LYS A 162 -11.44 12.00 -3.62
C LYS A 162 -10.02 11.48 -3.44
N ILE A 163 -9.19 12.16 -2.66
CA ILE A 163 -7.83 11.71 -2.34
C ILE A 163 -7.90 10.38 -1.60
N TRP A 164 -8.66 10.31 -0.52
CA TRP A 164 -8.83 9.11 0.29
C TRP A 164 -9.32 7.90 -0.51
N ARG A 165 -10.42 8.08 -1.26
CA ARG A 165 -11.09 6.97 -1.95
C ARG A 165 -10.44 6.54 -3.25
N GLN A 166 -9.71 7.43 -3.93
CA GLN A 166 -9.24 7.18 -5.30
C GLN A 166 -7.73 7.34 -5.45
N LYS A 167 -7.14 8.42 -4.89
CA LYS A 167 -5.75 8.76 -5.16
C LYS A 167 -4.79 7.88 -4.36
N ILE A 168 -4.99 7.80 -3.06
CA ILE A 168 -4.14 6.99 -2.16
C ILE A 168 -4.17 5.51 -2.57
N PRO A 169 -5.33 4.83 -2.70
CA PRO A 169 -5.34 3.43 -3.13
C PRO A 169 -4.70 3.20 -4.48
N LYS A 170 -4.86 4.14 -5.42
CA LYS A 170 -4.25 4.07 -6.73
C LYS A 170 -2.72 4.17 -6.68
N LEU A 171 -2.17 5.07 -5.87
CA LEU A 171 -0.72 5.20 -5.72
C LEU A 171 -0.11 3.94 -5.10
N ILE A 172 -0.73 3.40 -4.05
CA ILE A 172 -0.31 2.16 -3.40
C ILE A 172 -0.32 1.01 -4.41
N SER A 173 -1.42 0.83 -5.13
CA SER A 173 -1.53 -0.26 -6.12
C SER A 173 -0.52 -0.14 -7.26
N GLN A 174 -0.18 1.07 -7.68
CA GLN A 174 0.87 1.30 -8.69
C GLN A 174 2.27 0.98 -8.16
N CYS A 175 2.52 1.26 -6.88
CA CYS A 175 3.76 0.88 -6.21
C CYS A 175 3.88 -0.65 -6.13
N ALA A 176 2.81 -1.35 -5.73
CA ALA A 176 2.76 -2.81 -5.74
C ALA A 176 2.99 -3.40 -7.13
N GLN A 177 2.34 -2.87 -8.17
CA GLN A 177 2.57 -3.28 -9.56
C GLN A 177 4.02 -3.09 -10.01
N LYS A 178 4.64 -1.98 -9.62
CA LYS A 178 6.06 -1.72 -9.92
C LYS A 178 6.95 -2.74 -9.22
N ARG A 179 6.75 -3.02 -7.92
CA ARG A 179 7.50 -4.04 -7.18
C ARG A 179 7.34 -5.43 -7.81
N PHE A 180 6.12 -5.80 -8.18
CA PHE A 180 5.83 -7.07 -8.86
C PHE A 180 6.60 -7.20 -10.18
N LEU A 181 6.56 -6.18 -11.04
CA LEU A 181 7.28 -6.18 -12.31
C LEU A 181 8.80 -6.28 -12.13
N ILE A 182 9.36 -5.62 -11.12
CA ILE A 182 10.79 -5.72 -10.76
C ILE A 182 11.12 -7.14 -10.33
N ALA A 183 10.31 -7.76 -9.48
CA ALA A 183 10.51 -9.13 -9.02
C ALA A 183 10.46 -10.14 -10.18
N GLN A 184 9.65 -9.86 -11.20
CA GLN A 184 9.59 -10.66 -12.44
C GLN A 184 10.67 -10.29 -13.48
N HIS A 185 11.65 -9.48 -13.11
CA HIS A 185 12.74 -9.02 -13.99
C HIS A 185 12.26 -8.33 -15.28
N VAL A 186 11.09 -7.71 -15.27
CA VAL A 186 10.54 -7.00 -16.43
C VAL A 186 11.21 -5.63 -16.55
N PRO A 187 11.78 -5.29 -17.74
CA PRO A 187 12.35 -3.98 -17.95
C PRO A 187 11.27 -2.89 -17.85
N LEU A 188 11.54 -1.86 -17.05
CA LEU A 188 10.60 -0.78 -16.78
C LEU A 188 11.01 0.53 -17.45
N LYS A 189 10.00 1.30 -17.90
CA LYS A 189 10.15 2.66 -18.41
C LYS A 189 9.15 3.59 -17.75
N LYS A 190 9.62 4.73 -17.23
CA LYS A 190 8.77 5.78 -16.66
C LYS A 190 8.15 6.61 -17.79
N CYS A 191 6.82 6.72 -17.80
CA CYS A 191 6.13 7.62 -18.73
C CYS A 191 6.32 9.07 -18.28
N SER A 192 6.84 9.94 -19.16
CA SER A 192 7.08 11.37 -18.87
C SER A 192 5.79 12.18 -18.64
N LYS A 193 4.62 11.69 -19.08
CA LYS A 193 3.35 12.40 -18.93
C LYS A 193 2.57 12.02 -17.67
N CYS A 194 2.45 10.73 -17.35
CA CYS A 194 1.70 10.27 -16.17
C CYS A 194 2.59 9.86 -14.99
N GLY A 195 3.92 9.86 -15.16
CA GLY A 195 4.86 9.48 -14.12
C GLY A 195 4.90 7.98 -13.78
N GLN A 196 4.00 7.17 -14.33
CA GLN A 196 3.90 5.75 -14.01
C GLN A 196 5.02 4.93 -14.65
N PHE A 197 5.52 3.95 -13.93
CA PHE A 197 6.37 2.90 -14.46
C PHE A 197 5.51 1.87 -15.18
N LYS A 198 5.90 1.50 -16.38
CA LYS A 198 5.24 0.47 -17.21
C LYS A 198 6.28 -0.42 -17.86
N PRO A 199 5.93 -1.66 -18.23
CA PRO A 199 6.84 -2.51 -18.97
C PRO A 199 7.38 -1.80 -20.23
N ALA A 200 8.69 -1.87 -20.43
CA ALA A 200 9.37 -1.22 -21.56
C ALA A 200 9.18 -2.02 -22.86
N TYR A 201 7.94 -2.26 -23.23
CA TYR A 201 7.56 -3.00 -24.43
C TYR A 201 6.72 -2.17 -25.38
N THR A 202 6.71 -2.60 -26.64
CA THR A 202 5.92 -1.93 -27.71
C THR A 202 4.41 -2.04 -27.48
N SER A 203 3.94 -2.91 -26.60
CA SER A 203 2.54 -2.93 -26.13
C SER A 203 2.16 -1.67 -25.34
N PHE A 204 3.09 -1.10 -24.56
CA PHE A 204 2.84 0.07 -23.70
C PHE A 204 3.36 1.40 -24.31
N PHE A 205 4.44 1.35 -25.07
CA PHE A 205 5.06 2.52 -25.70
C PHE A 205 5.14 2.34 -27.21
N SER A 206 4.99 3.42 -27.99
CA SER A 206 5.20 3.37 -29.44
C SER A 206 6.70 3.29 -29.75
N LYS A 207 7.06 2.68 -30.88
CA LYS A 207 8.44 2.64 -31.36
C LYS A 207 8.95 4.04 -31.68
N ASN A 208 10.20 4.30 -31.32
CA ASN A 208 10.93 5.52 -31.65
C ASN A 208 12.40 5.18 -31.95
N SER A 209 12.78 5.23 -33.21
CA SER A 209 14.13 4.90 -33.67
C SER A 209 15.21 5.86 -33.18
N THR A 210 14.84 7.06 -32.74
CA THR A 210 15.80 8.07 -32.27
C THR A 210 16.11 7.97 -30.78
N SER A 211 15.34 7.19 -30.02
CA SER A 211 15.59 6.99 -28.58
C SER A 211 16.51 5.79 -28.33
N LYS A 212 17.34 5.89 -27.28
CA LYS A 212 18.31 4.82 -26.92
C LYS A 212 17.66 3.46 -26.68
N ASP A 213 16.44 3.44 -26.16
CA ASP A 213 15.68 2.21 -25.84
C ASP A 213 14.66 1.86 -26.95
N GLY A 214 14.63 2.57 -28.07
CA GLY A 214 13.72 2.30 -29.18
C GLY A 214 12.26 2.66 -28.93
N LEU A 215 11.93 3.36 -27.82
CA LEU A 215 10.57 3.63 -27.40
C LEU A 215 10.33 5.13 -27.10
N TYR A 216 9.13 5.63 -27.39
CA TYR A 216 8.74 6.97 -26.98
C TYR A 216 8.73 7.13 -25.45
N SER A 217 8.98 8.36 -24.95
CA SER A 217 8.94 8.70 -23.52
C SER A 217 7.52 8.71 -22.93
N ILE A 218 6.50 8.82 -23.79
CA ILE A 218 5.08 8.89 -23.39
C ILE A 218 4.40 7.56 -23.74
N CYS A 219 3.69 6.97 -22.76
CA CYS A 219 2.96 5.73 -22.98
C CYS A 219 1.77 5.92 -23.92
N LYS A 220 1.34 4.84 -24.58
CA LYS A 220 0.23 4.83 -25.55
C LYS A 220 -1.08 5.37 -24.97
N GLU A 221 -1.40 5.02 -23.73
CA GLU A 221 -2.61 5.53 -23.05
C GLU A 221 -2.59 7.06 -22.93
N CYS A 222 -1.46 7.63 -22.51
CA CYS A 222 -1.31 9.09 -22.39
C CYS A 222 -1.30 9.79 -23.74
N ARG A 223 -0.80 9.12 -24.78
CA ARG A 223 -0.79 9.61 -26.15
C ARG A 223 -2.20 9.61 -26.74
N ASN A 224 -2.98 8.57 -26.49
CA ASN A 224 -4.34 8.43 -27.02
C ASN A 224 -5.36 9.35 -26.33
N LYS A 225 -5.16 9.70 -25.03
CA LYS A 225 -5.99 10.66 -24.30
C LYS A 225 -5.95 12.10 -24.86
N LYS A 226 -5.05 12.42 -25.80
CA LYS A 226 -5.03 13.73 -26.51
C LYS A 226 -6.02 13.80 -27.69
N LYS A 227 -6.64 12.67 -28.07
CA LYS A 227 -7.54 12.59 -29.24
C LYS A 227 -9.03 12.64 -28.90
N LYS A 228 -9.36 12.88 -27.62
CA LYS A 228 -10.70 13.23 -27.15
C LYS A 228 -10.70 14.67 -26.63
#